data_8148831eef08fd0c0fb966a3caac3f39
#
_entry.id   8148831eef08fd0c0fb966a3caac3f39
#
_cell.length_a   1.000
_cell.length_b   1.000
_cell.length_c   1.000
_cell.angle_alpha   90.00
_cell.angle_beta   90.00
_cell.angle_gamma   90.00
#
_symmetry.space_group_name_H-M   'P 1'
#
loop_
_entity.id
_entity.type
_entity.pdbx_description
1 polymer ?
#
loop_
_entity_poly.entity_id
_entity_poly.type
_entity_poly.pdbx_seq_one_letter_code
_entity_poly.pdbx_strand_id
1 'polypeptide(L)'
;MKTLVGLFIPAVIVLAALISLGTWQLQRKVWKEQLIATLSERLAAPPGALPALATWRALDRDDSEYRRVAFTGTFDDGKEALVYAAASAFRPDVLGPGYWVFTPARLAEGGVVMVNRGFVPQDLANPATRPGDHLTGPIQITGTLRWPDARSWFSPSDDPAHNLWFLCDPASIAAAKGLKDVAPFYVEQESPVPPGGFPQPGKLEVRLRNEHLQYVVTWYGLALVLVVVFTVWAFKTGRDPRPKDAGQAQR
;
A
#
# COMPACT_ATOMS: atom_id res chain seq x y z
N MET A 1 35.91 -28.33 29.31
CA MET A 1 35.00 -28.96 28.34
C MET A 1 33.51 -28.64 28.61
N LYS A 2 32.99 -28.76 29.86
CA LYS A 2 31.56 -28.50 30.16
C LYS A 2 31.10 -27.07 29.81
N THR A 3 31.92 -26.05 30.04
CA THR A 3 31.62 -24.63 29.71
C THR A 3 31.60 -24.35 28.20
N LEU A 4 32.45 -24.99 27.42
CA LEU A 4 32.48 -24.87 25.95
C LEU A 4 31.21 -25.45 25.31
N VAL A 5 30.80 -26.66 25.76
CA VAL A 5 29.58 -27.33 25.27
C VAL A 5 28.34 -26.55 25.70
N GLY A 6 28.34 -25.95 26.91
CA GLY A 6 27.21 -25.18 27.43
C GLY A 6 26.93 -23.90 26.65
N LEU A 7 27.94 -23.25 26.04
CA LEU A 7 27.80 -22.05 25.23
C LEU A 7 27.64 -22.33 23.73
N PHE A 8 28.02 -23.53 23.27
CA PHE A 8 27.93 -23.90 21.87
C PHE A 8 26.48 -23.99 21.38
N ILE A 9 25.62 -24.64 22.15
CA ILE A 9 24.21 -24.82 21.77
C ILE A 9 23.48 -23.47 21.64
N PRO A 10 23.53 -22.56 22.62
CA PRO A 10 22.96 -21.21 22.47
C PRO A 10 23.53 -20.44 21.26
N ALA A 11 24.84 -20.53 21.02
CA ALA A 11 25.46 -19.84 19.88
C ALA A 11 24.94 -20.37 18.54
N VAL A 12 24.76 -21.68 18.40
CA VAL A 12 24.18 -22.30 17.20
C VAL A 12 22.71 -21.87 17.01
N ILE A 13 21.93 -21.82 18.08
CA ILE A 13 20.53 -21.37 18.03
C ILE A 13 20.46 -19.91 17.56
N VAL A 14 21.28 -19.03 18.15
CA VAL A 14 21.32 -17.63 17.76
C VAL A 14 21.79 -17.47 16.30
N LEU A 15 22.80 -18.21 15.89
CA LEU A 15 23.30 -18.22 14.51
C LEU A 15 22.20 -18.66 13.53
N ALA A 16 21.49 -19.74 13.84
CA ALA A 16 20.39 -20.21 13.02
C ALA A 16 19.25 -19.17 12.92
N ALA A 17 18.93 -18.50 14.02
CA ALA A 17 17.94 -17.42 14.03
C ALA A 17 18.36 -16.23 13.16
N LEU A 18 19.62 -15.79 13.27
CA LEU A 18 20.17 -14.68 12.46
C LEU A 18 20.16 -15.00 10.96
N ILE A 19 20.59 -16.22 10.57
CA ILE A 19 20.55 -16.67 9.18
C ILE A 19 19.11 -16.76 8.68
N SER A 20 18.19 -17.31 9.47
CA SER A 20 16.78 -17.42 9.11
C SER A 20 16.14 -16.04 8.89
N LEU A 21 16.41 -15.07 9.76
CA LEU A 21 15.93 -13.68 9.61
C LEU A 21 16.54 -13.01 8.37
N GLY A 22 17.82 -13.21 8.09
CA GLY A 22 18.47 -12.70 6.89
C GLY A 22 17.86 -13.27 5.61
N THR A 23 17.61 -14.59 5.59
CA THR A 23 16.98 -15.28 4.46
C THR A 23 15.52 -14.83 4.26
N TRP A 24 14.76 -14.69 5.34
CA TRP A 24 13.39 -14.17 5.27
C TRP A 24 13.35 -12.74 4.71
N GLN A 25 14.27 -11.85 5.14
CA GLN A 25 14.37 -10.50 4.61
C GLN A 25 14.70 -10.49 3.11
N LEU A 26 15.57 -11.39 2.66
CA LEU A 26 15.92 -11.53 1.24
C LEU A 26 14.71 -11.97 0.41
N GLN A 27 13.96 -12.98 0.88
CA GLN A 27 12.73 -13.43 0.22
C GLN A 27 11.69 -12.31 0.17
N ARG A 28 11.54 -11.55 1.26
CA ARG A 28 10.60 -10.44 1.33
C ARG A 28 10.98 -9.29 0.38
N LYS A 29 12.30 -9.03 0.23
CA LYS A 29 12.82 -8.07 -0.75
C LYS A 29 12.42 -8.46 -2.18
N VAL A 30 12.70 -9.71 -2.59
CA VAL A 30 12.37 -10.22 -3.93
C VAL A 30 10.87 -10.14 -4.20
N TRP A 31 10.05 -10.61 -3.27
CA TRP A 31 8.59 -10.51 -3.39
C TRP A 31 8.12 -9.06 -3.58
N LYS A 32 8.68 -8.12 -2.81
CA LYS A 32 8.30 -6.70 -2.90
C LYS A 32 8.74 -6.07 -4.21
N GLU A 33 9.90 -6.45 -4.74
CA GLU A 33 10.39 -5.98 -6.05
C GLU A 33 9.50 -6.47 -7.19
N GLN A 34 9.05 -7.72 -7.14
CA GLN A 34 8.09 -8.26 -8.10
C GLN A 34 6.76 -7.53 -8.04
N LEU A 35 6.24 -7.25 -6.84
CA LEU A 35 5.02 -6.47 -6.66
C LEU A 35 5.15 -5.07 -7.27
N ILE A 36 6.25 -4.35 -6.96
CA ILE A 36 6.53 -3.01 -7.51
C ILE A 36 6.60 -3.06 -9.05
N ALA A 37 7.28 -4.06 -9.61
CA ALA A 37 7.40 -4.23 -11.06
C ALA A 37 6.03 -4.43 -11.72
N THR A 38 5.20 -5.34 -11.19
CA THR A 38 3.84 -5.60 -11.69
C THR A 38 2.96 -4.35 -11.62
N LEU A 39 2.98 -3.63 -10.50
CA LEU A 39 2.19 -2.40 -10.35
C LEU A 39 2.68 -1.31 -11.32
N SER A 40 3.99 -1.15 -11.46
CA SER A 40 4.58 -0.16 -12.38
C SER A 40 4.23 -0.46 -13.84
N GLU A 41 4.25 -1.73 -14.24
CA GLU A 41 3.84 -2.18 -15.57
C GLU A 41 2.36 -1.85 -15.84
N ARG A 42 1.45 -2.19 -14.90
CA ARG A 42 0.02 -1.91 -15.04
C ARG A 42 -0.26 -0.40 -15.15
N LEU A 43 0.41 0.41 -14.33
CA LEU A 43 0.24 1.87 -14.34
C LEU A 43 0.89 2.55 -15.55
N ALA A 44 1.88 1.94 -16.19
CA ALA A 44 2.51 2.44 -17.40
C ALA A 44 1.78 2.02 -18.69
N ALA A 45 0.96 0.95 -18.63
CA ALA A 45 0.23 0.44 -19.78
C ALA A 45 -0.75 1.49 -20.36
N PRO A 46 -1.00 1.49 -21.67
CA PRO A 46 -2.03 2.35 -22.24
C PRO A 46 -3.42 1.99 -21.64
N PRO A 47 -4.32 2.98 -21.50
CA PRO A 47 -5.65 2.71 -20.97
C PRO A 47 -6.43 1.73 -21.87
N GLY A 48 -6.95 0.67 -21.26
CA GLY A 48 -7.91 -0.24 -21.91
C GLY A 48 -9.34 0.24 -21.75
N ALA A 49 -10.30 -0.52 -22.31
CA ALA A 49 -11.72 -0.26 -22.07
C ALA A 49 -12.11 -0.60 -20.62
N LEU A 50 -13.12 0.10 -20.10
CA LEU A 50 -13.75 -0.27 -18.83
C LEU A 50 -14.36 -1.68 -18.96
N PRO A 51 -14.23 -2.57 -17.98
CA PRO A 51 -14.90 -3.86 -18.00
C PRO A 51 -16.41 -3.72 -18.20
N ALA A 52 -17.00 -4.57 -19.03
CA ALA A 52 -18.42 -4.54 -19.31
C ALA A 52 -19.26 -4.81 -18.05
N LEU A 53 -20.40 -4.14 -17.91
CA LEU A 53 -21.31 -4.24 -16.76
C LEU A 53 -21.61 -5.70 -16.36
N ALA A 54 -21.84 -6.57 -17.34
CA ALA A 54 -22.14 -7.97 -17.10
C ALA A 54 -21.00 -8.75 -16.40
N THR A 55 -19.76 -8.27 -16.52
CA THR A 55 -18.57 -8.93 -15.95
C THR A 55 -18.19 -8.41 -14.56
N TRP A 56 -18.75 -7.31 -14.08
CA TRP A 56 -18.31 -6.64 -12.85
C TRP A 56 -18.26 -7.55 -11.62
N ARG A 57 -19.26 -8.44 -11.47
CA ARG A 57 -19.36 -9.36 -10.32
C ARG A 57 -18.34 -10.51 -10.37
N ALA A 58 -17.79 -10.79 -11.54
CA ALA A 58 -16.83 -11.87 -11.78
C ALA A 58 -15.39 -11.37 -11.90
N LEU A 59 -15.16 -10.05 -11.80
CA LEU A 59 -13.81 -9.48 -11.88
C LEU A 59 -12.97 -9.93 -10.70
N ASP A 60 -11.81 -10.50 -11.02
CA ASP A 60 -10.79 -10.76 -10.02
C ASP A 60 -10.05 -9.44 -9.69
N ARG A 61 -9.97 -9.14 -8.39
CA ARG A 61 -9.26 -7.96 -7.89
C ARG A 61 -7.78 -8.02 -8.24
N ASP A 62 -7.13 -9.14 -7.97
CA ASP A 62 -5.68 -9.27 -8.10
C ASP A 62 -5.22 -9.10 -9.56
N ASP A 63 -6.07 -9.53 -10.50
CA ASP A 63 -5.79 -9.36 -11.92
C ASP A 63 -6.16 -7.97 -12.47
N SER A 64 -7.12 -7.29 -11.86
CA SER A 64 -7.73 -6.08 -12.42
C SER A 64 -7.32 -4.79 -11.71
N GLU A 65 -6.94 -4.84 -10.44
CA GLU A 65 -6.54 -3.65 -9.68
C GLU A 65 -5.27 -3.03 -10.29
N TYR A 66 -5.21 -1.71 -10.30
CA TYR A 66 -4.17 -0.87 -10.92
C TYR A 66 -4.10 -0.92 -12.46
N ARG A 67 -5.05 -1.54 -13.15
CA ARG A 67 -5.16 -1.41 -14.60
C ARG A 67 -5.71 -0.04 -14.97
N ARG A 68 -5.13 0.57 -15.99
CA ARG A 68 -5.62 1.83 -16.53
C ARG A 68 -6.80 1.59 -17.47
N VAL A 69 -7.83 2.42 -17.37
CA VAL A 69 -9.03 2.34 -18.18
C VAL A 69 -9.42 3.70 -18.74
N ALA A 70 -10.12 3.68 -19.87
CA ALA A 70 -10.77 4.85 -20.43
C ALA A 70 -12.22 4.52 -20.79
N PHE A 71 -13.15 5.39 -20.44
CA PHE A 71 -14.58 5.22 -20.68
C PHE A 71 -15.29 6.55 -20.76
N THR A 72 -16.49 6.56 -21.32
CA THR A 72 -17.36 7.75 -21.35
C THR A 72 -18.44 7.63 -20.27
N GLY A 73 -18.58 8.67 -19.45
CA GLY A 73 -19.58 8.75 -18.40
C GLY A 73 -20.09 10.17 -18.18
N THR A 74 -21.24 10.29 -17.53
CA THR A 74 -21.80 11.57 -17.11
C THR A 74 -21.79 11.64 -15.58
N PHE A 75 -21.16 12.67 -15.02
CA PHE A 75 -21.11 12.85 -13.57
C PHE A 75 -22.48 13.25 -12.98
N ASP A 76 -22.79 12.69 -11.82
CA ASP A 76 -23.92 13.09 -10.97
C ASP A 76 -23.35 13.92 -9.80
N ASP A 77 -23.02 15.18 -10.07
CA ASP A 77 -22.36 16.08 -9.11
C ASP A 77 -23.19 16.29 -7.84
N GLY A 78 -24.53 16.20 -7.93
CA GLY A 78 -25.42 16.27 -6.76
C GLY A 78 -25.23 15.14 -5.75
N LYS A 79 -24.49 14.08 -6.11
CA LYS A 79 -24.20 12.92 -5.27
C LYS A 79 -22.71 12.78 -4.92
N GLU A 80 -21.98 13.87 -4.98
CA GLU A 80 -20.59 13.92 -4.55
C GLU A 80 -20.43 13.45 -3.10
N ALA A 81 -19.35 12.71 -2.83
CA ALA A 81 -18.94 12.26 -1.49
C ALA A 81 -17.48 12.65 -1.21
N LEU A 82 -17.21 13.04 0.03
CA LEU A 82 -15.88 13.45 0.48
C LEU A 82 -15.26 12.36 1.34
N VAL A 83 -14.15 11.82 0.89
CA VAL A 83 -13.37 10.84 1.65
C VAL A 83 -12.14 11.54 2.24
N TYR A 84 -12.01 11.53 3.56
CA TYR A 84 -10.91 12.22 4.25
C TYR A 84 -9.55 11.68 3.80
N ALA A 85 -8.63 12.58 3.51
CA ALA A 85 -7.28 12.29 3.10
C ALA A 85 -6.27 13.10 3.92
N ALA A 86 -5.38 12.41 4.63
CA ALA A 86 -4.25 13.07 5.31
C ALA A 86 -2.99 13.05 4.45
N ALA A 87 -2.77 11.95 3.73
CA ALA A 87 -1.67 11.73 2.79
C ALA A 87 -1.99 10.51 1.93
N SER A 88 -1.30 10.36 0.80
CA SER A 88 -1.40 9.17 -0.05
C SER A 88 -0.01 8.67 -0.44
N ALA A 89 0.21 7.36 -0.27
CA ALA A 89 1.45 6.72 -0.72
C ALA A 89 1.56 6.66 -2.26
N PHE A 90 0.44 6.76 -2.97
CA PHE A 90 0.37 6.71 -4.43
C PHE A 90 0.22 8.09 -5.09
N ARG A 91 0.02 9.14 -4.31
CA ARG A 91 -0.15 10.52 -4.77
C ARG A 91 0.75 11.44 -3.94
N PRO A 92 2.07 11.42 -4.20
CA PRO A 92 3.06 12.22 -3.47
C PRO A 92 2.96 13.72 -3.76
N ASP A 93 2.22 14.11 -4.78
CA ASP A 93 1.90 15.49 -5.14
C ASP A 93 0.82 16.11 -4.24
N VAL A 94 0.09 15.29 -3.48
CA VAL A 94 -0.95 15.73 -2.54
C VAL A 94 -0.32 15.99 -1.18
N LEU A 95 -0.37 17.25 -0.74
CA LEU A 95 0.22 17.68 0.51
C LEU A 95 -0.84 18.22 1.48
N GLY A 96 -0.77 17.78 2.73
CA GLY A 96 -1.65 18.23 3.80
C GLY A 96 -3.00 17.51 3.84
N PRO A 97 -3.82 17.85 4.85
CA PRO A 97 -5.14 17.25 5.02
C PRO A 97 -6.15 17.84 4.03
N GLY A 98 -7.07 17.01 3.58
CA GLY A 98 -8.14 17.39 2.66
C GLY A 98 -9.06 16.21 2.39
N TYR A 99 -9.59 16.16 1.17
CA TYR A 99 -10.54 15.12 0.80
C TYR A 99 -10.31 14.62 -0.62
N TRP A 100 -10.52 13.32 -0.82
CA TRP A 100 -10.77 12.74 -2.13
C TRP A 100 -12.22 12.96 -2.49
N VAL A 101 -12.47 13.48 -3.69
CA VAL A 101 -13.82 13.77 -4.19
C VAL A 101 -14.33 12.59 -5.00
N PHE A 102 -15.28 11.85 -4.45
CA PHE A 102 -15.92 10.73 -5.12
C PHE A 102 -17.22 11.18 -5.77
N THR A 103 -17.31 11.08 -7.09
CA THR A 103 -18.53 11.43 -7.84
C THR A 103 -19.00 10.23 -8.65
N PRO A 104 -20.30 9.88 -8.62
CA PRO A 104 -20.83 8.81 -9.47
C PRO A 104 -20.78 9.23 -10.94
N ALA A 105 -20.24 8.38 -11.80
CA ALA A 105 -20.31 8.50 -13.26
C ALA A 105 -21.31 7.47 -13.81
N ARG A 106 -22.35 7.96 -14.48
CA ARG A 106 -23.38 7.13 -15.14
C ARG A 106 -22.88 6.74 -16.53
N LEU A 107 -22.95 5.47 -16.84
CA LEU A 107 -22.61 4.96 -18.17
C LEU A 107 -23.83 4.97 -19.08
N ALA A 108 -23.62 5.19 -20.39
CA ALA A 108 -24.71 5.20 -21.38
C ALA A 108 -25.42 3.83 -21.50
N GLU A 109 -24.70 2.75 -21.31
CA GLU A 109 -25.17 1.36 -21.35
C GLU A 109 -25.81 0.90 -20.02
N GLY A 110 -25.89 1.79 -19.05
CA GLY A 110 -26.36 1.49 -17.70
C GLY A 110 -25.22 1.21 -16.72
N GLY A 111 -25.56 1.24 -15.44
CA GLY A 111 -24.59 1.11 -14.35
C GLY A 111 -23.93 2.43 -13.95
N VAL A 112 -23.32 2.41 -12.78
CA VAL A 112 -22.67 3.56 -12.17
C VAL A 112 -21.26 3.15 -11.73
N VAL A 113 -20.26 3.95 -12.06
CA VAL A 113 -18.90 3.81 -11.57
C VAL A 113 -18.60 4.97 -10.63
N MET A 114 -18.19 4.67 -9.40
CA MET A 114 -17.68 5.72 -8.52
C MET A 114 -16.30 6.16 -9.01
N VAL A 115 -16.13 7.46 -9.21
CA VAL A 115 -14.89 8.05 -9.68
C VAL A 115 -14.31 8.94 -8.59
N ASN A 116 -13.11 8.63 -8.15
CA ASN A 116 -12.30 9.56 -7.38
C ASN A 116 -11.74 10.61 -8.34
N ARG A 117 -12.36 11.79 -8.36
CA ARG A 117 -11.99 12.89 -9.26
C ARG A 117 -10.69 13.59 -8.85
N GLY A 118 -10.14 13.24 -7.69
CA GLY A 118 -8.90 13.78 -7.19
C GLY A 118 -9.04 14.47 -5.84
N PHE A 119 -8.00 15.16 -5.46
CA PHE A 119 -7.85 15.80 -4.16
C PHE A 119 -8.37 17.23 -4.14
N VAL A 120 -8.96 17.61 -3.00
CA VAL A 120 -9.24 19.00 -2.65
C VAL A 120 -8.72 19.30 -1.23
N PRO A 121 -8.08 20.45 -1.00
CA PRO A 121 -7.76 20.93 0.34
C PRO A 121 -9.04 21.16 1.17
N GLN A 122 -8.93 21.25 2.49
CA GLN A 122 -10.08 21.40 3.39
C GLN A 122 -10.94 22.63 3.11
N ASP A 123 -10.34 23.74 2.74
CA ASP A 123 -11.01 25.00 2.38
C ASP A 123 -11.80 24.92 1.06
N LEU A 124 -11.49 23.95 0.20
CA LEU A 124 -12.20 23.64 -1.03
C LEU A 124 -13.14 22.42 -0.91
N ALA A 125 -13.48 21.98 0.31
CA ALA A 125 -14.43 20.88 0.52
C ALA A 125 -15.82 21.18 -0.03
N ASN A 126 -16.29 22.43 0.09
CA ASN A 126 -17.59 22.83 -0.42
C ASN A 126 -17.54 23.03 -1.95
N PRO A 127 -18.37 22.30 -2.75
CA PRO A 127 -18.41 22.47 -4.20
C PRO A 127 -18.64 23.92 -4.66
N ALA A 128 -19.39 24.72 -3.89
CA ALA A 128 -19.65 26.11 -4.21
C ALA A 128 -18.38 27.00 -4.19
N THR A 129 -17.31 26.54 -3.53
CA THR A 129 -16.01 27.26 -3.53
C THR A 129 -15.07 26.83 -4.66
N ARG A 130 -15.52 25.92 -5.54
CA ARG A 130 -14.75 25.35 -6.64
C ARG A 130 -15.39 25.73 -8.01
N PRO A 131 -15.33 26.97 -8.43
CA PRO A 131 -15.89 27.36 -9.74
C PRO A 131 -15.13 26.63 -10.86
N GLY A 132 -15.90 26.07 -11.81
CA GLY A 132 -15.31 25.27 -12.92
C GLY A 132 -15.04 23.83 -12.57
N ASP A 133 -15.47 23.35 -11.43
CA ASP A 133 -15.43 21.93 -11.05
C ASP A 133 -16.36 21.04 -11.90
N HIS A 134 -17.48 21.58 -12.32
CA HIS A 134 -18.52 20.82 -13.03
C HIS A 134 -18.15 20.57 -14.50
N LEU A 135 -18.03 19.28 -14.83
CA LEU A 135 -17.87 18.79 -16.20
C LEU A 135 -19.25 18.33 -16.69
N THR A 136 -19.88 19.08 -17.59
CA THR A 136 -21.24 18.82 -18.07
C THR A 136 -21.29 17.86 -19.25
N GLY A 137 -22.32 17.00 -19.28
CA GLY A 137 -22.56 16.04 -20.35
C GLY A 137 -21.68 14.81 -20.30
N PRO A 138 -21.72 13.95 -21.34
CA PRO A 138 -20.85 12.80 -21.45
C PRO A 138 -19.39 13.24 -21.67
N ILE A 139 -18.48 12.78 -20.82
CA ILE A 139 -17.05 13.09 -20.88
C ILE A 139 -16.24 11.79 -20.94
N GLN A 140 -15.10 11.84 -21.58
CA GLN A 140 -14.14 10.76 -21.58
C GLN A 140 -13.27 10.84 -20.30
N ILE A 141 -13.36 9.82 -19.48
CA ILE A 141 -12.64 9.68 -18.22
C ILE A 141 -11.52 8.66 -18.45
N THR A 142 -10.30 9.05 -18.13
CA THR A 142 -9.17 8.10 -18.04
C THR A 142 -8.73 8.00 -16.59
N GLY A 143 -8.47 6.80 -16.14
CA GLY A 143 -8.03 6.59 -14.76
C GLY A 143 -7.61 5.15 -14.49
N THR A 144 -7.40 4.85 -13.23
CA THR A 144 -6.91 3.55 -12.75
C THR A 144 -7.97 2.84 -11.92
N LEU A 145 -8.22 1.56 -12.21
CA LEU A 145 -9.12 0.72 -11.41
C LEU A 145 -8.57 0.49 -10.01
N ARG A 146 -9.42 0.69 -9.00
CA ARG A 146 -9.10 0.45 -7.61
C ARG A 146 -10.25 -0.26 -6.90
N TRP A 147 -9.92 -1.11 -5.94
CA TRP A 147 -10.89 -1.76 -5.06
C TRP A 147 -10.96 -1.06 -3.72
N PRO A 148 -12.08 -1.22 -2.99
CA PRO A 148 -12.26 -0.62 -1.67
C PRO A 148 -11.16 -1.06 -0.71
N ASP A 149 -10.76 -0.12 0.15
CA ASP A 149 -9.87 -0.43 1.26
C ASP A 149 -10.59 -1.30 2.31
N ALA A 150 -9.86 -2.26 2.88
CA ALA A 150 -10.41 -3.08 3.94
C ALA A 150 -10.59 -2.26 5.22
N ARG A 151 -11.82 -2.27 5.79
CA ARG A 151 -12.09 -1.66 7.09
C ARG A 151 -11.38 -2.46 8.18
N SER A 152 -10.62 -1.78 9.02
CA SER A 152 -9.98 -2.35 10.20
C SER A 152 -10.74 -1.97 11.48
N TRP A 153 -10.44 -2.62 12.60
CA TRP A 153 -11.09 -2.35 13.89
C TRP A 153 -10.86 -0.92 14.42
N PHE A 154 -9.82 -0.25 13.98
CA PHE A 154 -9.50 1.14 14.34
C PHE A 154 -9.88 2.16 13.26
N SER A 155 -10.50 1.74 12.15
CA SER A 155 -10.98 2.67 11.13
C SER A 155 -12.10 3.54 11.71
N PRO A 156 -12.06 4.86 11.55
CA PRO A 156 -13.13 5.73 11.97
C PRO A 156 -14.45 5.34 11.30
N SER A 157 -15.57 5.62 11.97
CA SER A 157 -16.88 5.44 11.38
C SER A 157 -17.16 6.57 10.38
N ASP A 158 -17.75 6.20 9.25
CA ASP A 158 -18.22 7.17 8.27
C ASP A 158 -19.38 8.01 8.83
N ASP A 159 -19.51 9.24 8.35
CA ASP A 159 -20.60 10.17 8.69
C ASP A 159 -21.33 10.64 7.42
N PRO A 160 -22.24 9.83 6.88
CA PRO A 160 -22.99 10.17 5.68
C PRO A 160 -23.87 11.42 5.82
N ALA A 161 -24.30 11.75 7.06
CA ALA A 161 -25.12 12.93 7.32
C ALA A 161 -24.35 14.24 7.02
N HIS A 162 -23.04 14.25 7.28
CA HIS A 162 -22.16 15.38 6.98
C HIS A 162 -21.35 15.18 5.69
N ASN A 163 -21.72 14.21 4.87
CA ASN A 163 -21.03 13.87 3.62
C ASN A 163 -19.55 13.51 3.80
N LEU A 164 -19.21 12.82 4.88
CA LEU A 164 -17.83 12.51 5.25
C LEU A 164 -17.62 11.00 5.36
N TRP A 165 -16.62 10.49 4.62
CA TRP A 165 -16.14 9.11 4.67
C TRP A 165 -14.68 9.06 5.05
N PHE A 166 -14.24 7.90 5.57
CA PHE A 166 -12.86 7.65 5.96
C PHE A 166 -12.23 6.49 5.17
N LEU A 167 -13.04 5.81 4.36
CA LEU A 167 -12.58 4.75 3.47
C LEU A 167 -13.12 4.96 2.06
N CYS A 168 -12.29 4.63 1.07
CA CYS A 168 -12.69 4.60 -0.34
C CYS A 168 -13.54 3.35 -0.59
N ASP A 169 -14.80 3.36 -0.17
CA ASP A 169 -15.74 2.25 -0.33
C ASP A 169 -16.93 2.66 -1.21
N PRO A 170 -16.91 2.30 -2.52
CA PRO A 170 -18.00 2.61 -3.44
C PRO A 170 -19.36 2.09 -2.98
N ALA A 171 -19.42 0.92 -2.37
CA ALA A 171 -20.66 0.29 -1.95
C ALA A 171 -21.31 1.05 -0.78
N SER A 172 -20.51 1.45 0.21
CA SER A 172 -20.98 2.25 1.36
C SER A 172 -21.49 3.62 0.92
N ILE A 173 -20.70 4.31 0.06
CA ILE A 173 -21.09 5.62 -0.50
C ILE A 173 -22.37 5.49 -1.34
N ALA A 174 -22.45 4.48 -2.20
CA ALA A 174 -23.60 4.24 -3.05
C ALA A 174 -24.88 3.99 -2.26
N ALA A 175 -24.82 3.17 -1.21
CA ALA A 175 -25.95 2.90 -0.33
C ALA A 175 -26.47 4.19 0.33
N ALA A 176 -25.59 5.02 0.88
CA ALA A 176 -25.97 6.28 1.51
C ALA A 176 -26.53 7.30 0.52
N LYS A 177 -26.07 7.30 -0.74
CA LYS A 177 -26.53 8.19 -1.82
C LYS A 177 -27.72 7.64 -2.63
N GLY A 178 -28.22 6.44 -2.27
CA GLY A 178 -29.37 5.82 -2.96
C GLY A 178 -29.05 5.46 -4.43
N LEU A 179 -27.82 5.06 -4.72
CA LEU A 179 -27.39 4.61 -6.04
C LEU A 179 -27.66 3.10 -6.22
N LYS A 180 -27.95 2.69 -7.45
CA LYS A 180 -28.14 1.28 -7.84
C LYS A 180 -27.17 0.92 -8.95
N ASP A 181 -26.93 -0.38 -9.12
CA ASP A 181 -26.08 -0.93 -10.17
C ASP A 181 -24.68 -0.31 -10.19
N VAL A 182 -24.09 -0.16 -8.98
CA VAL A 182 -22.76 0.40 -8.80
C VAL A 182 -21.70 -0.67 -8.93
N ALA A 183 -20.60 -0.31 -9.61
CA ALA A 183 -19.43 -1.18 -9.77
C ALA A 183 -18.81 -1.53 -8.40
N PRO A 184 -18.28 -2.77 -8.21
CA PRO A 184 -17.59 -3.18 -6.98
C PRO A 184 -16.21 -2.55 -6.81
N PHE A 185 -15.79 -1.77 -7.77
CA PHE A 185 -14.54 -1.02 -7.83
C PHE A 185 -14.82 0.48 -8.04
N TYR A 186 -13.81 1.30 -7.88
CA TYR A 186 -13.86 2.71 -8.29
C TYR A 186 -12.73 3.02 -9.28
N VAL A 187 -12.80 4.17 -9.92
CA VAL A 187 -11.76 4.66 -10.82
C VAL A 187 -11.10 5.88 -10.20
N GLU A 188 -9.78 5.81 -10.05
CA GLU A 188 -8.94 6.95 -9.72
C GLU A 188 -8.68 7.76 -10.98
N GLN A 189 -9.26 8.95 -11.08
CA GLN A 189 -9.19 9.77 -12.30
C GLN A 189 -7.78 10.33 -12.53
N GLU A 190 -7.29 10.17 -13.77
CA GLU A 190 -6.08 10.81 -14.25
C GLU A 190 -6.40 12.05 -15.10
N SER A 191 -7.47 11.95 -15.89
CA SER A 191 -7.97 13.00 -16.76
C SER A 191 -9.48 12.84 -17.01
N PRO A 192 -10.19 13.92 -17.40
CA PRO A 192 -9.71 15.28 -17.59
C PRO A 192 -9.46 16.02 -16.25
N VAL A 193 -8.61 17.05 -16.32
CA VAL A 193 -8.48 18.03 -15.24
C VAL A 193 -9.62 19.04 -15.39
N PRO A 194 -10.39 19.33 -14.33
CA PRO A 194 -11.43 20.35 -14.42
C PRO A 194 -10.83 21.75 -14.68
N PRO A 195 -11.57 22.66 -15.37
CA PRO A 195 -11.05 23.98 -15.71
C PRO A 195 -10.57 24.81 -14.49
N GLY A 196 -11.18 24.61 -13.31
CA GLY A 196 -10.77 25.23 -12.05
C GLY A 196 -9.55 24.58 -11.38
N GLY A 197 -8.99 23.50 -11.92
CA GLY A 197 -7.85 22.77 -11.37
C GLY A 197 -8.20 21.82 -10.22
N PHE A 198 -9.35 21.96 -9.62
CA PHE A 198 -9.86 21.12 -8.51
C PHE A 198 -11.22 20.50 -8.84
N PRO A 199 -11.50 19.27 -8.39
CA PRO A 199 -10.57 18.34 -7.71
C PRO A 199 -9.32 18.09 -8.55
N GLN A 200 -8.17 17.91 -7.90
CA GLN A 200 -6.90 17.68 -8.57
C GLN A 200 -6.74 16.18 -8.89
N PRO A 201 -7.02 15.73 -10.13
CA PRO A 201 -6.79 14.35 -10.53
C PRO A 201 -5.30 14.10 -10.73
N GLY A 202 -4.89 12.85 -10.91
CA GLY A 202 -3.50 12.57 -11.24
C GLY A 202 -3.18 11.10 -11.29
N LYS A 203 -2.09 10.76 -11.96
CA LYS A 203 -1.60 9.40 -12.05
C LYS A 203 -1.15 8.88 -10.69
N LEU A 204 -1.47 7.62 -10.44
CA LEU A 204 -0.89 6.92 -9.30
C LEU A 204 0.58 6.63 -9.57
N GLU A 205 1.42 6.83 -8.56
CA GLU A 205 2.84 6.50 -8.60
C GLU A 205 3.17 5.41 -7.57
N VAL A 206 3.92 4.40 -7.99
CA VAL A 206 4.40 3.35 -7.07
C VAL A 206 5.66 3.84 -6.37
N ARG A 207 5.51 4.37 -5.16
CA ARG A 207 6.64 4.77 -4.28
C ARG A 207 6.71 3.89 -3.04
N LEU A 208 6.72 2.58 -3.22
CA LEU A 208 6.83 1.64 -2.11
C LEU A 208 8.27 1.53 -1.64
N ARG A 209 8.55 2.03 -0.43
CA ARG A 209 9.87 1.97 0.21
C ARG A 209 10.29 0.51 0.42
N ASN A 210 11.47 0.13 -0.06
CA ASN A 210 12.01 -1.23 0.05
C ASN A 210 13.36 -1.22 0.78
N GLU A 211 13.34 -1.33 2.10
CA GLU A 211 14.54 -1.29 2.94
C GLU A 211 15.04 -2.69 3.37
N HIS A 212 14.45 -3.74 2.83
CA HIS A 212 14.79 -5.11 3.22
C HIS A 212 16.27 -5.44 3.04
N LEU A 213 16.96 -4.86 2.04
CA LEU A 213 18.39 -5.08 1.81
C LEU A 213 19.23 -4.65 3.00
N GLN A 214 18.93 -3.53 3.63
CA GLN A 214 19.63 -3.05 4.83
C GLN A 214 19.54 -4.07 5.96
N TYR A 215 18.36 -4.66 6.17
CA TYR A 215 18.16 -5.70 7.18
C TYR A 215 18.85 -7.02 6.82
N VAL A 216 18.89 -7.40 5.55
CA VAL A 216 19.68 -8.56 5.08
C VAL A 216 21.14 -8.40 5.49
N VAL A 217 21.76 -7.26 5.16
CA VAL A 217 23.16 -6.97 5.52
C VAL A 217 23.37 -6.99 7.04
N THR A 218 22.43 -6.43 7.79
CA THR A 218 22.49 -6.41 9.27
C THR A 218 22.47 -7.83 9.85
N TRP A 219 21.50 -8.67 9.44
CA TRP A 219 21.37 -10.02 10.00
C TRP A 219 22.54 -10.94 9.64
N TYR A 220 22.96 -10.95 8.38
CA TYR A 220 24.13 -11.74 7.98
C TYR A 220 25.44 -11.18 8.55
N GLY A 221 25.56 -9.86 8.69
CA GLY A 221 26.70 -9.23 9.36
C GLY A 221 26.82 -9.65 10.82
N LEU A 222 25.69 -9.64 11.57
CA LEU A 222 25.66 -10.12 12.96
C LEU A 222 25.98 -11.62 13.05
N ALA A 223 25.48 -12.43 12.10
CA ALA A 223 25.82 -13.86 12.04
C ALA A 223 27.33 -14.06 11.84
N LEU A 224 27.95 -13.32 10.93
CA LEU A 224 29.39 -13.36 10.71
C LEU A 224 30.19 -12.94 11.96
N VAL A 225 29.80 -11.85 12.60
CA VAL A 225 30.43 -11.37 13.85
C VAL A 225 30.34 -12.44 14.93
N LEU A 226 29.17 -13.06 15.12
CA LEU A 226 28.98 -14.15 16.08
C LEU A 226 29.95 -15.31 15.81
N VAL A 227 30.05 -15.74 14.56
CA VAL A 227 30.97 -16.83 14.16
C VAL A 227 32.43 -16.47 14.47
N VAL A 228 32.86 -15.26 14.10
CA VAL A 228 34.24 -14.79 14.34
C VAL A 228 34.54 -14.73 15.84
N VAL A 229 33.67 -14.08 16.61
CA VAL A 229 33.85 -13.92 18.07
C VAL A 229 33.88 -15.29 18.75
N PHE A 230 32.92 -16.16 18.42
CA PHE A 230 32.86 -17.50 19.02
C PHE A 230 34.09 -18.34 18.66
N THR A 231 34.56 -18.27 17.42
CA THR A 231 35.76 -18.98 16.96
C THR A 231 36.99 -18.49 17.72
N VAL A 232 37.22 -17.17 17.79
CA VAL A 232 38.36 -16.59 18.53
C VAL A 232 38.31 -16.97 20.00
N TRP A 233 37.14 -16.91 20.62
CA TRP A 233 36.95 -17.30 22.03
C TRP A 233 37.26 -18.80 22.23
N ALA A 234 36.76 -19.71 21.37
CA ALA A 234 36.99 -21.12 21.45
C ALA A 234 38.48 -21.46 21.33
N PHE A 235 39.18 -20.81 20.39
CA PHE A 235 40.65 -21.01 20.24
C PHE A 235 41.46 -20.54 21.46
N LYS A 236 41.10 -19.40 22.08
CA LYS A 236 41.75 -18.90 23.30
C LYS A 236 41.53 -19.84 24.47
N THR A 237 40.30 -20.27 24.70
CA THR A 237 39.94 -21.17 25.82
C THR A 237 40.53 -22.58 25.67
N GLY A 238 40.69 -23.05 24.43
CA GLY A 238 41.36 -24.34 24.16
C GLY A 238 42.87 -24.33 24.34
N ARG A 239 43.51 -23.12 24.37
CA ARG A 239 44.98 -22.96 24.52
C ARG A 239 45.42 -22.68 25.94
N ASP A 240 44.53 -22.32 26.89
CA ASP A 240 44.92 -22.16 28.26
C ASP A 240 45.29 -23.51 28.90
N PRO A 241 46.58 -23.71 29.26
CA PRO A 241 46.99 -24.92 29.95
C PRO A 241 46.37 -24.88 31.36
N ARG A 242 45.69 -25.95 31.73
CA ARG A 242 45.25 -26.13 33.14
C ARG A 242 46.43 -25.95 34.06
N PRO A 243 46.28 -25.21 35.21
CA PRO A 243 47.28 -25.24 36.25
C PRO A 243 47.46 -26.68 36.69
N LYS A 244 48.67 -27.23 36.50
CA LYS A 244 49.03 -28.51 37.10
C LYS A 244 48.87 -28.35 38.61
N ASP A 245 48.10 -29.23 39.21
CA ASP A 245 47.87 -29.33 40.66
C ASP A 245 49.18 -29.16 41.41
N ALA A 246 49.40 -27.98 41.99
CA ALA A 246 50.38 -27.78 43.03
C ALA A 246 49.79 -28.21 44.35
N GLY A 247 49.77 -29.52 44.53
CA GLY A 247 49.16 -30.12 45.74
C GLY A 247 49.66 -31.51 46.02
N GLN A 248 50.98 -31.65 46.25
CA GLN A 248 51.52 -32.76 47.05
C GLN A 248 52.98 -32.52 47.35
N ALA A 249 53.28 -31.74 48.38
CA ALA A 249 54.50 -31.85 49.15
C ALA A 249 54.34 -31.10 50.46
N GLN A 250 53.84 -31.78 51.47
CA GLN A 250 54.39 -31.60 52.82
C GLN A 250 53.82 -32.70 53.69
N ARG A 251 54.73 -33.59 53.97
CA ARG A 251 54.75 -34.31 55.24
C ARG A 251 55.29 -33.39 56.33
#